data_5e55f20fc610cdc89a7a6a084da60b25
#
_entry.id   5e55f20fc610cdc89a7a6a084da60b25
#
_cell.length_a   1.000
_cell.length_b   1.000
_cell.length_c   1.000
_cell.angle_alpha   90.00
_cell.angle_beta   90.00
_cell.angle_gamma   90.00
#
_symmetry.space_group_name_H-M   'P 1'
#
loop_
_entity.id
_entity.type
_entity.pdbx_description
1 polymer ?
#
loop_
_entity_poly.entity_id
_entity_poly.type
_entity_poly.pdbx_seq_one_letter_code
_entity_poly.pdbx_strand_id
1 'polypeptide(L)'
;MLLRDLQMRVLAHVHTFNDAEFVERALDAIRRQTRPPDAILVVDNASTDGTLDKASSKDVAVVRNSTNLGMGGAIGIGFARALEQKFDWTWIVEPDGVPEPDALEKLLGFFERLPPLQKEQVYFLACRLGTGEKDYAPILLSEAGLEFLSPNPNANSCRCDCFLWAGSLFRMPAVAKIGMPSPDYFADLSELEFGYRAQQLGFTGYVVNASVLHHNLGRPAGYAIRLLRLGPLSFPLFETSPLRAYYYPRNLLYFWMYQFRPYRPRLALRSIVHALVYTAGFAVRPVSHRRQLMSCLRGLRDGLTAHIERRY
;
A
#
# COMPACT_ATOMS: atom_id res chain seq x y z
N MET A 1 -33.61 24.20 10.64
CA MET A 1 -32.34 23.85 9.97
C MET A 1 -32.25 22.33 10.06
N LEU A 2 -32.76 21.64 9.04
CA LEU A 2 -32.87 20.19 8.96
C LEU A 2 -31.46 19.58 9.10
N LEU A 3 -31.32 18.63 10.01
CA LEU A 3 -30.19 17.72 10.08
C LEU A 3 -30.07 17.05 8.69
N ARG A 4 -29.21 17.59 7.82
CA ARG A 4 -28.65 16.78 6.74
C ARG A 4 -27.95 15.65 7.48
N ASP A 5 -28.44 14.43 7.29
CA ASP A 5 -27.67 13.25 7.58
C ASP A 5 -26.26 13.51 7.06
N LEU A 6 -25.29 13.61 7.99
CA LEU A 6 -23.88 13.85 7.66
C LEU A 6 -23.34 12.56 7.05
N GLN A 7 -23.79 12.28 5.83
CA GLN A 7 -23.28 11.17 5.06
C GLN A 7 -21.79 11.39 4.85
N MET A 8 -20.96 10.46 5.35
CA MET A 8 -19.51 10.50 5.22
C MET A 8 -19.13 10.62 3.75
N ARG A 9 -18.39 11.67 3.40
CA ARG A 9 -17.95 11.93 2.02
C ARG A 9 -16.70 11.12 1.69
N VAL A 10 -16.71 10.39 0.61
CA VAL A 10 -15.62 9.49 0.18
C VAL A 10 -15.08 9.93 -1.17
N LEU A 11 -13.77 10.14 -1.25
CA LEU A 11 -13.02 10.26 -2.51
C LEU A 11 -12.43 8.89 -2.85
N ALA A 12 -12.84 8.28 -3.97
CA ALA A 12 -12.08 7.15 -4.51
C ALA A 12 -10.84 7.67 -5.23
N HIS A 13 -9.68 7.14 -4.89
CA HIS A 13 -8.39 7.50 -5.46
C HIS A 13 -7.76 6.31 -6.17
N VAL A 14 -7.48 6.48 -7.46
CA VAL A 14 -6.72 5.52 -8.27
C VAL A 14 -5.42 6.18 -8.69
N HIS A 15 -4.28 5.63 -8.24
CA HIS A 15 -2.99 6.04 -8.76
C HIS A 15 -2.53 5.05 -9.84
N THR A 16 -1.97 5.54 -10.92
CA THR A 16 -1.68 4.71 -12.09
C THR A 16 -0.34 5.06 -12.74
N PHE A 17 0.32 4.05 -13.31
CA PHE A 17 1.52 4.20 -14.14
C PHE A 17 1.63 3.03 -15.13
N ASN A 18 1.26 3.27 -16.40
CA ASN A 18 1.24 2.27 -17.46
C ASN A 18 0.30 1.08 -17.14
N ASP A 19 -0.95 1.39 -16.83
CA ASP A 19 -1.99 0.43 -16.44
C ASP A 19 -3.17 0.41 -17.43
N ALA A 20 -2.93 0.67 -18.71
CA ALA A 20 -3.98 0.74 -19.75
C ALA A 20 -4.81 -0.55 -19.85
N GLU A 21 -4.26 -1.70 -19.44
CA GLU A 21 -4.97 -2.97 -19.43
C GLU A 21 -6.03 -3.06 -18.32
N PHE A 22 -5.80 -2.36 -17.20
CA PHE A 22 -6.53 -2.60 -15.95
C PHE A 22 -7.44 -1.44 -15.51
N VAL A 23 -7.06 -0.20 -15.79
CA VAL A 23 -7.66 1.01 -15.20
C VAL A 23 -9.16 1.14 -15.45
N GLU A 24 -9.67 0.78 -16.63
CA GLU A 24 -11.11 0.84 -16.94
C GLU A 24 -11.91 -0.10 -16.03
N ARG A 25 -11.41 -1.33 -15.83
CA ARG A 25 -12.10 -2.33 -14.99
C ARG A 25 -12.17 -1.88 -13.53
N ALA A 26 -11.11 -1.27 -13.00
CA ALA A 26 -11.11 -0.71 -11.66
C ALA A 26 -12.12 0.44 -11.52
N LEU A 27 -12.13 1.39 -12.47
CA LEU A 27 -13.07 2.50 -12.47
C LEU A 27 -14.54 2.02 -12.57
N ASP A 28 -14.80 1.02 -13.38
CA ASP A 28 -16.12 0.42 -13.49
C ASP A 28 -16.57 -0.28 -12.20
N ALA A 29 -15.66 -0.96 -11.51
CA ALA A 29 -15.95 -1.58 -10.22
C ALA A 29 -16.24 -0.53 -9.13
N ILE A 30 -15.53 0.61 -9.15
CA ILE A 30 -15.79 1.75 -8.27
C ILE A 30 -17.18 2.35 -8.52
N ARG A 31 -17.57 2.54 -9.78
CA ARG A 31 -18.87 3.09 -10.17
C ARG A 31 -20.04 2.19 -9.77
N ARG A 32 -19.82 0.87 -9.81
CA ARG A 32 -20.85 -0.14 -9.49
C ARG A 32 -21.01 -0.47 -8.02
N GLN A 33 -20.36 0.28 -7.13
CA GLN A 33 -20.55 0.07 -5.69
C GLN A 33 -21.98 0.35 -5.25
N THR A 34 -22.54 -0.46 -4.34
CA THR A 34 -23.88 -0.23 -3.73
C THR A 34 -23.92 1.09 -2.97
N ARG A 35 -22.79 1.49 -2.37
CA ARG A 35 -22.50 2.83 -1.87
C ARG A 35 -21.40 3.44 -2.75
N PRO A 36 -21.74 4.16 -3.84
CA PRO A 36 -20.73 4.80 -4.68
C PRO A 36 -19.93 5.85 -3.89
N PRO A 37 -18.65 6.08 -4.21
CA PRO A 37 -17.92 7.23 -3.68
C PRO A 37 -18.55 8.53 -4.19
N ASP A 38 -18.30 9.63 -3.47
CA ASP A 38 -18.86 10.95 -3.83
C ASP A 38 -18.06 11.63 -4.95
N ALA A 39 -16.83 11.18 -5.19
CA ALA A 39 -16.00 11.57 -6.32
C ALA A 39 -14.95 10.51 -6.63
N ILE A 40 -14.42 10.53 -7.87
CA ILE A 40 -13.32 9.67 -8.32
C ILE A 40 -12.19 10.56 -8.80
N LEU A 41 -10.98 10.30 -8.30
CA LEU A 41 -9.75 10.95 -8.70
C LEU A 41 -8.77 9.91 -9.24
N VAL A 42 -8.28 10.12 -10.44
CA VAL A 42 -7.13 9.39 -11.00
C VAL A 42 -5.90 10.29 -10.94
N VAL A 43 -4.81 9.77 -10.36
CA VAL A 43 -3.50 10.41 -10.39
C VAL A 43 -2.58 9.60 -11.29
N ASP A 44 -2.32 10.13 -12.48
CA ASP A 44 -1.46 9.49 -13.49
C ASP A 44 -0.01 9.90 -13.28
N ASN A 45 0.85 8.94 -13.04
CA ASN A 45 2.30 9.10 -12.81
C ASN A 45 3.11 9.17 -14.12
N ALA A 46 2.66 9.94 -15.11
CA ALA A 46 3.28 10.10 -16.40
C ALA A 46 3.25 8.82 -17.27
N SER A 47 2.10 8.16 -17.38
CA SER A 47 1.89 7.01 -18.26
C SER A 47 2.10 7.36 -19.74
N THR A 48 2.56 6.36 -20.50
CA THR A 48 2.86 6.46 -21.94
C THR A 48 2.17 5.40 -22.80
N ASP A 49 1.34 4.55 -22.20
CA ASP A 49 0.71 3.36 -22.83
C ASP A 49 -0.78 3.54 -23.17
N GLY A 50 -1.30 4.76 -23.09
CA GLY A 50 -2.73 5.04 -23.28
C GLY A 50 -3.59 4.90 -22.03
N THR A 51 -3.00 4.70 -20.86
CA THR A 51 -3.72 4.64 -19.55
C THR A 51 -4.59 5.87 -19.35
N LEU A 52 -4.05 7.06 -19.63
CA LEU A 52 -4.74 8.32 -19.40
C LEU A 52 -6.01 8.46 -20.26
N ASP A 53 -5.95 8.02 -21.52
CA ASP A 53 -7.10 8.08 -22.43
C ASP A 53 -8.25 7.21 -21.92
N LYS A 54 -7.92 6.03 -21.38
CA LYS A 54 -8.88 5.09 -20.79
C LYS A 54 -9.41 5.55 -19.42
N ALA A 55 -8.60 6.25 -18.63
CA ALA A 55 -8.99 6.77 -17.34
C ALA A 55 -9.87 8.02 -17.44
N SER A 56 -9.78 8.76 -18.55
CA SER A 56 -10.45 10.04 -18.72
C SER A 56 -11.95 9.86 -19.02
N SER A 57 -12.81 10.37 -18.16
CA SER A 57 -14.26 10.44 -18.35
C SER A 57 -14.85 11.62 -17.58
N LYS A 58 -16.13 12.00 -17.88
CA LYS A 58 -16.75 13.20 -17.29
C LYS A 58 -16.93 13.13 -15.77
N ASP A 59 -17.01 11.94 -15.22
CA ASP A 59 -17.19 11.66 -13.79
C ASP A 59 -15.89 11.43 -13.02
N VAL A 60 -14.75 11.50 -13.70
CA VAL A 60 -13.42 11.27 -13.13
C VAL A 60 -12.59 12.54 -13.21
N ALA A 61 -12.13 13.01 -12.07
CA ALA A 61 -11.08 14.04 -12.01
C ALA A 61 -9.72 13.40 -12.29
N VAL A 62 -8.92 14.02 -13.14
CA VAL A 62 -7.58 13.51 -13.49
C VAL A 62 -6.52 14.53 -13.12
N VAL A 63 -5.47 14.05 -12.44
CA VAL A 63 -4.23 14.79 -12.22
C VAL A 63 -3.12 14.03 -12.92
N ARG A 64 -2.44 14.67 -13.88
CA ARG A 64 -1.28 14.10 -14.57
C ARG A 64 0.00 14.69 -14.03
N ASN A 65 0.88 13.85 -13.53
CA ASN A 65 2.23 14.25 -13.12
C ASN A 65 3.16 14.37 -14.34
N SER A 66 4.13 15.26 -14.29
CA SER A 66 5.16 15.38 -15.32
C SER A 66 6.19 14.25 -15.29
N THR A 67 6.33 13.60 -14.14
CA THR A 67 7.23 12.46 -13.91
C THR A 67 6.56 11.46 -12.97
N ASN A 68 7.04 10.22 -12.96
CA ASN A 68 6.59 9.25 -11.98
C ASN A 68 7.09 9.63 -10.57
N LEU A 69 6.15 9.94 -9.68
CA LEU A 69 6.41 10.32 -8.28
C LEU A 69 6.46 9.11 -7.32
N GLY A 70 6.24 7.92 -7.85
CA GLY A 70 6.09 6.70 -7.06
C GLY A 70 4.74 6.62 -6.35
N MET A 71 4.53 5.52 -5.64
CA MET A 71 3.27 5.23 -4.95
C MET A 71 2.97 6.28 -3.86
N GLY A 72 3.92 6.53 -2.96
CA GLY A 72 3.74 7.50 -1.87
C GLY A 72 3.46 8.92 -2.37
N GLY A 73 4.13 9.35 -3.47
CA GLY A 73 3.91 10.66 -4.07
C GLY A 73 2.50 10.80 -4.68
N ALA A 74 2.05 9.79 -5.43
CA ALA A 74 0.72 9.81 -6.04
C ALA A 74 -0.41 9.75 -4.99
N ILE A 75 -0.25 8.91 -3.96
CA ILE A 75 -1.22 8.83 -2.84
C ILE A 75 -1.26 10.14 -2.08
N GLY A 76 -0.09 10.78 -1.85
CA GLY A 76 -0.01 12.10 -1.21
C GLY A 76 -0.81 13.17 -1.95
N ILE A 77 -0.81 13.17 -3.30
CA ILE A 77 -1.67 14.06 -4.11
C ILE A 77 -3.15 13.78 -3.85
N GLY A 78 -3.54 12.50 -3.82
CA GLY A 78 -4.92 12.10 -3.50
C GLY A 78 -5.37 12.56 -2.12
N PHE A 79 -4.52 12.37 -1.09
CA PHE A 79 -4.80 12.82 0.27
C PHE A 79 -4.89 14.35 0.37
N ALA A 80 -3.97 15.08 -0.29
CA ALA A 80 -4.01 16.54 -0.33
C ALA A 80 -5.31 17.04 -0.95
N ARG A 81 -5.74 16.46 -2.07
CA ARG A 81 -7.01 16.81 -2.73
C ARG A 81 -8.21 16.51 -1.84
N ALA A 82 -8.20 15.37 -1.15
CA ALA A 82 -9.28 15.00 -0.23
C ALA A 82 -9.39 15.97 0.95
N LEU A 83 -8.27 16.39 1.54
CA LEU A 83 -8.25 17.37 2.61
C LEU A 83 -8.72 18.75 2.14
N GLU A 84 -8.24 19.21 0.99
CA GLU A 84 -8.62 20.51 0.38
C GLU A 84 -10.14 20.56 0.13
N GLN A 85 -10.72 19.48 -0.38
CA GLN A 85 -12.15 19.38 -0.71
C GLN A 85 -13.02 18.87 0.44
N LYS A 86 -12.44 18.70 1.63
CA LYS A 86 -13.14 18.29 2.86
C LYS A 86 -13.89 16.94 2.72
N PHE A 87 -13.25 15.95 2.10
CA PHE A 87 -13.70 14.57 2.18
C PHE A 87 -13.37 14.00 3.57
N ASP A 88 -14.26 13.13 4.09
CA ASP A 88 -14.03 12.45 5.35
C ASP A 88 -13.08 11.26 5.19
N TRP A 89 -13.11 10.65 4.00
CA TRP A 89 -12.40 9.45 3.65
C TRP A 89 -11.80 9.50 2.26
N THR A 90 -10.65 8.84 2.09
CA THR A 90 -10.08 8.51 0.77
C THR A 90 -9.97 7.00 0.64
N TRP A 91 -10.64 6.44 -0.36
CA TRP A 91 -10.58 5.02 -0.68
C TRP A 91 -9.58 4.78 -1.80
N ILE A 92 -8.49 4.07 -1.50
CA ILE A 92 -7.44 3.76 -2.48
C ILE A 92 -7.81 2.47 -3.18
N VAL A 93 -7.96 2.52 -4.50
CA VAL A 93 -8.17 1.34 -5.36
C VAL A 93 -7.05 1.32 -6.38
N GLU A 94 -6.22 0.28 -6.37
CA GLU A 94 -5.18 0.11 -7.38
C GLU A 94 -5.78 -0.30 -8.73
N PRO A 95 -5.16 0.04 -9.87
CA PRO A 95 -5.72 -0.21 -11.20
C PRO A 95 -6.05 -1.68 -11.47
N ASP A 96 -5.27 -2.60 -10.91
CA ASP A 96 -5.49 -4.05 -11.02
C ASP A 96 -6.37 -4.64 -9.91
N GLY A 97 -6.90 -3.76 -9.04
CA GLY A 97 -7.84 -4.10 -7.98
C GLY A 97 -9.30 -4.01 -8.42
N VAL A 98 -10.08 -5.05 -8.12
CA VAL A 98 -11.53 -5.10 -8.39
C VAL A 98 -12.27 -5.35 -7.08
N PRO A 99 -12.82 -4.29 -6.44
CA PRO A 99 -13.63 -4.44 -5.25
C PRO A 99 -14.97 -5.13 -5.57
N GLU A 100 -15.44 -5.95 -4.63
CA GLU A 100 -16.82 -6.48 -4.66
C GLU A 100 -17.83 -5.31 -4.63
N PRO A 101 -19.04 -5.48 -5.19
CA PRO A 101 -20.00 -4.39 -5.33
C PRO A 101 -20.40 -3.69 -4.03
N ASP A 102 -20.31 -4.36 -2.89
CA ASP A 102 -20.67 -3.84 -1.57
C ASP A 102 -19.44 -3.55 -0.67
N ALA A 103 -18.25 -3.51 -1.26
CA ALA A 103 -17.01 -3.39 -0.50
C ALA A 103 -16.93 -2.08 0.29
N LEU A 104 -17.20 -0.95 -0.33
CA LEU A 104 -17.19 0.36 0.33
C LEU A 104 -18.27 0.49 1.41
N GLU A 105 -19.49 0.01 1.12
CA GLU A 105 -20.60 -0.01 2.08
C GLU A 105 -20.22 -0.80 3.34
N LYS A 106 -19.59 -1.96 3.19
CA LYS A 106 -19.15 -2.80 4.30
C LYS A 106 -18.07 -2.14 5.14
N LEU A 107 -17.11 -1.42 4.52
CA LEU A 107 -16.10 -0.65 5.24
C LEU A 107 -16.75 0.45 6.09
N LEU A 108 -17.60 1.27 5.49
CA LEU A 108 -18.28 2.36 6.18
C LEU A 108 -19.21 1.85 7.29
N GLY A 109 -20.00 0.81 6.99
CA GLY A 109 -20.88 0.18 7.98
C GLY A 109 -20.12 -0.47 9.15
N PHE A 110 -18.89 -0.96 8.94
CA PHE A 110 -18.02 -1.40 10.03
C PHE A 110 -17.64 -0.22 10.92
N PHE A 111 -17.19 0.91 10.33
CA PHE A 111 -16.85 2.10 11.08
C PHE A 111 -18.01 2.63 11.91
N GLU A 112 -19.23 2.67 11.35
CA GLU A 112 -20.40 3.16 12.04
C GLU A 112 -20.72 2.37 13.32
N ARG A 113 -20.44 1.07 13.32
CA ARG A 113 -20.67 0.18 14.48
C ARG A 113 -19.57 0.25 15.54
N LEU A 114 -18.44 0.90 15.27
CA LEU A 114 -17.37 1.02 16.27
C LEU A 114 -17.79 1.95 17.42
N PRO A 115 -17.36 1.67 18.66
CA PRO A 115 -17.49 2.58 19.78
C PRO A 115 -16.83 3.94 19.50
N PRO A 116 -17.33 5.06 20.06
CA PRO A 116 -16.81 6.40 19.80
C PRO A 116 -15.29 6.52 19.99
N LEU A 117 -14.74 5.98 21.08
CA LEU A 117 -13.30 6.02 21.37
C LEU A 117 -12.48 5.28 20.30
N GLN A 118 -12.98 4.15 19.80
CA GLN A 118 -12.28 3.42 18.74
C GLN A 118 -12.34 4.17 17.40
N LYS A 119 -13.48 4.84 17.09
CA LYS A 119 -13.60 5.68 15.90
C LYS A 119 -12.53 6.76 15.83
N GLU A 120 -12.18 7.36 16.96
CA GLU A 120 -11.13 8.39 17.03
C GLU A 120 -9.74 7.83 16.71
N GLN A 121 -9.49 6.58 17.06
CA GLN A 121 -8.20 5.92 16.85
C GLN A 121 -8.05 5.29 15.47
N VAL A 122 -9.14 5.13 14.69
CA VAL A 122 -9.06 4.56 13.34
C VAL A 122 -8.40 5.54 12.38
N TYR A 123 -7.35 5.08 11.67
CA TYR A 123 -6.80 5.83 10.54
C TYR A 123 -7.07 5.17 9.20
N PHE A 124 -7.27 3.82 9.15
CA PHE A 124 -7.74 3.13 7.95
C PHE A 124 -8.63 1.94 8.26
N LEU A 125 -9.44 1.60 7.27
CA LEU A 125 -10.15 0.34 7.12
C LEU A 125 -9.74 -0.26 5.77
N ALA A 126 -9.51 -1.55 5.70
CA ALA A 126 -9.11 -2.19 4.46
C ALA A 126 -10.02 -3.35 4.08
N CYS A 127 -10.20 -3.54 2.79
CA CYS A 127 -10.77 -4.76 2.25
C CYS A 127 -9.83 -5.94 2.55
N ARG A 128 -10.40 -7.11 2.81
CA ARG A 128 -9.66 -8.37 2.71
C ARG A 128 -9.27 -8.57 1.25
N LEU A 129 -7.99 -8.84 1.01
CA LEU A 129 -7.51 -9.07 -0.35
C LEU A 129 -7.64 -10.54 -0.70
N GLY A 130 -8.54 -10.84 -1.63
CA GLY A 130 -8.71 -12.17 -2.19
C GLY A 130 -7.77 -12.36 -3.39
N THR A 131 -6.84 -13.30 -3.30
CA THR A 131 -5.93 -13.65 -4.41
C THR A 131 -6.26 -15.01 -5.03
N GLY A 132 -7.36 -15.63 -4.60
CA GLY A 132 -7.77 -16.99 -4.99
C GLY A 132 -7.09 -18.10 -4.21
N GLU A 133 -5.83 -17.97 -3.78
CA GLU A 133 -5.11 -19.02 -3.05
C GLU A 133 -4.62 -18.60 -1.65
N LYS A 134 -4.35 -17.33 -1.43
CA LYS A 134 -3.86 -16.83 -0.14
C LYS A 134 -4.35 -15.40 0.13
N ASP A 135 -4.82 -15.17 1.34
CA ASP A 135 -5.11 -13.83 1.84
C ASP A 135 -3.82 -13.13 2.26
N TYR A 136 -3.76 -11.82 2.02
CA TYR A 136 -2.67 -11.00 2.54
C TYR A 136 -2.77 -10.85 4.06
N ALA A 137 -1.65 -11.03 4.74
CA ALA A 137 -1.57 -10.94 6.18
C ALA A 137 -1.52 -9.48 6.65
N PRO A 138 -2.46 -9.03 7.50
CA PRO A 138 -2.33 -7.78 8.21
C PRO A 138 -1.10 -7.78 9.11
N ILE A 139 -0.52 -6.61 9.38
CA ILE A 139 0.74 -6.49 10.10
C ILE A 139 0.54 -5.70 11.40
N LEU A 140 1.03 -6.26 12.51
CA LEU A 140 1.27 -5.53 13.75
C LEU A 140 2.75 -5.14 13.85
N LEU A 141 2.99 -3.93 14.33
CA LEU A 141 4.30 -3.39 14.60
C LEU A 141 4.56 -3.46 16.11
N SER A 142 5.62 -4.13 16.50
CA SER A 142 6.03 -4.25 17.90
C SER A 142 7.52 -4.00 18.06
N GLU A 143 7.98 -3.94 19.30
CA GLU A 143 9.40 -3.90 19.62
C GLU A 143 10.17 -5.13 19.13
N ALA A 144 9.48 -6.25 18.90
CA ALA A 144 10.05 -7.48 18.35
C ALA A 144 10.14 -7.45 16.80
N GLY A 145 9.51 -6.47 16.14
CA GLY A 145 9.47 -6.30 14.69
C GLY A 145 8.06 -6.40 14.11
N LEU A 146 7.97 -6.93 12.90
CA LEU A 146 6.70 -7.17 12.21
C LEU A 146 6.12 -8.53 12.62
N GLU A 147 4.87 -8.51 13.00
CA GLU A 147 4.05 -9.71 13.19
C GLU A 147 3.00 -9.77 12.08
N PHE A 148 3.09 -10.80 11.24
CA PHE A 148 2.11 -11.07 10.19
C PHE A 148 0.97 -11.89 10.78
N LEU A 149 -0.21 -11.29 10.83
CA LEU A 149 -1.38 -11.91 11.44
C LEU A 149 -2.01 -12.92 10.47
N SER A 150 -2.33 -14.11 10.98
CA SER A 150 -3.11 -15.07 10.20
C SER A 150 -4.56 -14.61 10.12
N PRO A 151 -5.14 -14.45 8.92
CA PRO A 151 -6.55 -14.12 8.79
C PRO A 151 -7.43 -15.17 9.48
N ASN A 152 -8.34 -14.69 10.34
CA ASN A 152 -9.38 -15.56 10.92
C ASN A 152 -10.68 -15.34 10.14
N PRO A 153 -11.11 -16.28 9.29
CA PRO A 153 -12.28 -16.11 8.43
C PRO A 153 -13.59 -15.96 9.23
N ASN A 154 -13.61 -16.42 10.48
CA ASN A 154 -14.78 -16.32 11.37
C ASN A 154 -14.84 -15.01 12.14
N ALA A 155 -13.80 -14.19 12.13
CA ALA A 155 -13.80 -12.88 12.75
C ALA A 155 -14.42 -11.84 11.81
N ASN A 156 -15.10 -10.82 12.36
CA ASN A 156 -15.62 -9.70 11.56
C ASN A 156 -14.49 -8.83 10.98
N SER A 157 -13.39 -8.71 11.70
CA SER A 157 -12.25 -7.88 11.32
C SER A 157 -10.98 -8.33 12.02
N CYS A 158 -9.84 -7.87 11.50
CA CYS A 158 -8.54 -8.01 12.11
C CYS A 158 -7.95 -6.63 12.39
N ARG A 159 -7.67 -6.31 13.65
CA ARG A 159 -6.95 -5.09 14.03
C ARG A 159 -5.49 -5.21 13.61
N CYS A 160 -4.93 -4.16 13.02
CA CYS A 160 -3.54 -4.13 12.58
C CYS A 160 -2.99 -2.69 12.57
N ASP A 161 -1.67 -2.58 12.50
CA ASP A 161 -1.00 -1.28 12.41
C ASP A 161 -0.70 -0.90 10.95
N CYS A 162 -0.58 -1.89 10.08
CA CYS A 162 -0.25 -1.69 8.68
C CYS A 162 -0.92 -2.74 7.79
N PHE A 163 -1.32 -2.34 6.61
CA PHE A 163 -1.82 -3.18 5.53
C PHE A 163 -1.45 -2.55 4.18
N LEU A 164 -1.79 -3.20 3.07
CA LEU A 164 -1.52 -2.66 1.74
C LEU A 164 -2.37 -1.42 1.45
N TRP A 165 -1.90 -0.57 0.54
CA TRP A 165 -2.69 0.57 0.06
C TRP A 165 -3.96 0.10 -0.68
N ALA A 166 -3.84 -0.98 -1.45
CA ALA A 166 -4.94 -1.54 -2.24
C ALA A 166 -6.17 -1.87 -1.38
N GLY A 167 -7.31 -1.29 -1.72
CA GLY A 167 -8.58 -1.49 -1.02
C GLY A 167 -8.68 -0.82 0.35
N SER A 168 -7.72 0.04 0.71
CA SER A 168 -7.71 0.73 2.01
C SER A 168 -8.44 2.07 1.94
N LEU A 169 -9.31 2.30 2.91
CA LEU A 169 -10.12 3.50 3.12
C LEU A 169 -9.52 4.31 4.28
N PHE A 170 -8.91 5.44 3.98
CA PHE A 170 -8.18 6.28 4.93
C PHE A 170 -9.04 7.41 5.46
N ARG A 171 -9.05 7.58 6.78
CA ARG A 171 -9.78 8.65 7.46
C ARG A 171 -9.00 9.96 7.40
N MET A 172 -9.55 10.98 6.74
CA MET A 172 -8.85 12.22 6.48
C MET A 172 -8.46 13.02 7.74
N PRO A 173 -9.28 13.09 8.82
CA PRO A 173 -8.85 13.70 10.08
C PRO A 173 -7.63 13.01 10.72
N ALA A 174 -7.46 11.70 10.53
CA ALA A 174 -6.26 11.00 11.00
C ALA A 174 -5.06 11.29 10.08
N VAL A 175 -5.26 11.25 8.75
CA VAL A 175 -4.22 11.61 7.78
C VAL A 175 -3.68 13.01 8.00
N ALA A 176 -4.54 13.98 8.33
CA ALA A 176 -4.10 15.35 8.65
C ALA A 176 -3.15 15.41 9.85
N LYS A 177 -3.28 14.49 10.82
CA LYS A 177 -2.38 14.40 11.98
C LYS A 177 -1.11 13.60 11.68
N ILE A 178 -1.21 12.52 10.91
CA ILE A 178 -0.09 11.65 10.54
C ILE A 178 0.84 12.35 9.54
N GLY A 179 0.28 13.19 8.67
CA GLY A 179 0.95 13.81 7.53
C GLY A 179 0.84 12.97 6.26
N MET A 180 1.47 13.43 5.18
CA MET A 180 1.45 12.74 3.89
C MET A 180 2.37 11.52 3.89
N PRO A 181 2.12 10.49 3.03
CA PRO A 181 3.08 9.43 2.80
C PRO A 181 4.44 10.00 2.38
N SER A 182 5.52 9.41 2.89
CA SER A 182 6.86 9.89 2.56
C SER A 182 7.18 9.64 1.08
N PRO A 183 7.56 10.68 0.31
CA PRO A 183 7.95 10.52 -1.07
C PRO A 183 9.27 9.76 -1.24
N ASP A 184 10.04 9.60 -0.18
CA ASP A 184 11.30 8.86 -0.18
C ASP A 184 11.07 7.35 -0.34
N TYR A 185 9.89 6.87 0.05
CA TYR A 185 9.43 5.51 -0.20
C TYR A 185 8.73 5.44 -1.56
N PHE A 186 9.51 5.62 -2.62
CA PHE A 186 9.00 5.68 -4.00
C PHE A 186 8.22 4.41 -4.39
N ALA A 187 8.75 3.24 -4.02
CA ALA A 187 8.13 1.93 -4.20
C ALA A 187 8.48 1.05 -3.00
N ASP A 188 7.62 0.12 -2.68
CA ASP A 188 7.73 -0.84 -1.58
C ASP A 188 7.92 -0.19 -0.19
N LEU A 189 7.28 -0.76 0.82
CA LEU A 189 7.33 -0.37 2.25
C LEU A 189 6.81 1.05 2.57
N SER A 190 6.19 1.76 1.65
CA SER A 190 5.58 3.07 1.91
C SER A 190 4.41 2.95 2.90
N GLU A 191 3.62 1.88 2.80
CA GLU A 191 2.55 1.54 3.74
C GLU A 191 3.08 1.22 5.14
N LEU A 192 4.23 0.57 5.24
CA LEU A 192 4.88 0.27 6.52
C LEU A 192 5.36 1.54 7.21
N GLU A 193 5.99 2.44 6.48
CA GLU A 193 6.46 3.74 6.98
C GLU A 193 5.27 4.58 7.48
N PHE A 194 4.20 4.64 6.68
CA PHE A 194 3.01 5.40 7.02
C PHE A 194 2.29 4.81 8.25
N GLY A 195 2.12 3.48 8.28
CA GLY A 195 1.54 2.76 9.40
C GLY A 195 2.34 2.91 10.69
N TYR A 196 3.66 2.90 10.61
CA TYR A 196 4.53 3.16 11.75
C TYR A 196 4.30 4.56 12.34
N ARG A 197 4.26 5.62 11.52
CA ARG A 197 3.95 6.97 12.01
C ARG A 197 2.56 7.06 12.63
N ALA A 198 1.58 6.40 12.00
CA ALA A 198 0.22 6.33 12.54
C ALA A 198 0.19 5.67 13.92
N GLN A 199 0.86 4.53 14.08
CA GLN A 199 0.95 3.81 15.35
C GLN A 199 1.63 4.65 16.45
N GLN A 200 2.70 5.39 16.13
CA GLN A 200 3.38 6.29 17.07
C GLN A 200 2.46 7.41 17.60
N LEU A 201 1.42 7.76 16.86
CA LEU A 201 0.39 8.72 17.25
C LEU A 201 -0.84 8.06 17.91
N GLY A 202 -0.79 6.75 18.19
CA GLY A 202 -1.87 6.00 18.83
C GLY A 202 -3.01 5.61 17.87
N PHE A 203 -2.81 5.72 16.56
CA PHE A 203 -3.77 5.26 15.57
C PHE A 203 -3.65 3.76 15.30
N THR A 204 -4.73 3.17 14.80
CA THR A 204 -4.81 1.75 14.41
C THR A 204 -5.68 1.60 13.16
N GLY A 205 -5.53 0.48 12.48
CA GLY A 205 -6.35 0.10 11.34
C GLY A 205 -7.07 -1.23 11.55
N TYR A 206 -7.97 -1.54 10.63
CA TYR A 206 -8.69 -2.81 10.62
C TYR A 206 -8.81 -3.33 9.18
N VAL A 207 -8.53 -4.62 9.00
CA VAL A 207 -8.98 -5.35 7.81
C VAL A 207 -10.37 -5.89 8.11
N VAL A 208 -11.35 -5.52 7.29
CA VAL A 208 -12.76 -5.90 7.43
C VAL A 208 -13.03 -7.10 6.56
N ASN A 209 -13.20 -8.28 7.17
CA ASN A 209 -13.28 -9.55 6.43
C ASN A 209 -14.47 -9.65 5.46
N ALA A 210 -15.57 -8.97 5.77
CA ALA A 210 -16.74 -8.95 4.91
C ALA A 210 -16.56 -8.10 3.64
N SER A 211 -15.62 -7.13 3.65
CA SER A 211 -15.29 -6.29 2.50
C SER A 211 -14.17 -6.95 1.70
N VAL A 212 -14.36 -7.21 0.43
CA VAL A 212 -13.42 -7.96 -0.40
C VAL A 212 -12.97 -7.14 -1.61
N LEU A 213 -11.68 -7.18 -1.88
CA LEU A 213 -11.07 -6.67 -3.11
C LEU A 213 -10.28 -7.80 -3.76
N HIS A 214 -10.58 -8.08 -5.02
CA HIS A 214 -9.79 -8.99 -5.84
C HIS A 214 -8.61 -8.23 -6.42
N HIS A 215 -7.40 -8.69 -6.14
CA HIS A 215 -6.18 -8.02 -6.56
C HIS A 215 -5.22 -9.00 -7.22
N ASN A 216 -4.62 -8.59 -8.31
CA ASN A 216 -3.69 -9.41 -9.07
C ASN A 216 -2.27 -9.18 -8.53
N LEU A 217 -1.89 -9.92 -7.51
CA LEU A 217 -0.61 -9.75 -6.79
C LEU A 217 0.60 -10.29 -7.57
N GLY A 218 0.77 -9.91 -8.81
CA GLY A 218 1.92 -10.31 -9.62
C GLY A 218 2.04 -11.82 -9.80
N ARG A 219 2.78 -12.26 -10.81
CA ARG A 219 3.07 -13.69 -11.00
C ARG A 219 4.22 -14.10 -10.08
N PRO A 220 4.09 -15.19 -9.28
CA PRO A 220 5.25 -15.78 -8.63
C PRO A 220 6.29 -16.09 -9.72
N ALA A 221 7.53 -15.65 -9.52
CA ALA A 221 8.60 -16.08 -10.39
C ALA A 221 8.64 -17.61 -10.38
N GLY A 222 8.56 -18.27 -11.53
CA GLY A 222 8.48 -19.73 -11.67
C GLY A 222 9.72 -20.50 -11.17
N TYR A 223 10.57 -19.84 -10.43
CA TYR A 223 11.75 -20.40 -9.76
C TYR A 223 11.56 -20.30 -8.25
N ALA A 224 10.80 -21.24 -7.68
CA ALA A 224 10.87 -21.53 -6.26
C ALA A 224 12.25 -22.13 -5.96
N ILE A 225 13.25 -21.31 -5.75
CA ILE A 225 14.51 -21.77 -5.15
C ILE A 225 14.17 -22.05 -3.68
N ARG A 226 13.80 -23.28 -3.39
CA ARG A 226 13.74 -23.87 -2.04
C ARG A 226 15.15 -24.03 -1.43
N LEU A 227 16.04 -23.09 -1.65
CA LEU A 227 17.37 -23.10 -1.07
C LEU A 227 17.38 -22.21 0.16
N LEU A 228 17.42 -22.84 1.32
CA LEU A 228 17.52 -22.31 2.67
C LEU A 228 16.17 -22.10 3.38
N ARG A 229 15.66 -23.16 3.98
CA ARG A 229 14.80 -23.09 5.16
C ARG A 229 15.63 -22.59 6.35
N LEU A 230 15.89 -21.30 6.40
CA LEU A 230 16.38 -20.63 7.59
C LEU A 230 15.19 -20.00 8.33
N GLY A 231 14.43 -20.81 9.03
CA GLY A 231 13.28 -20.35 9.82
C GLY A 231 12.10 -19.81 8.96
N PRO A 232 11.27 -18.89 9.48
CA PRO A 232 10.08 -18.36 8.79
C PRO A 232 10.40 -17.46 7.59
N LEU A 233 11.62 -17.42 7.10
CA LEU A 233 12.10 -16.63 5.96
C LEU A 233 11.92 -17.39 4.63
N SER A 234 10.71 -17.82 4.31
CA SER A 234 10.38 -18.24 2.95
C SER A 234 10.00 -17.02 2.12
N PHE A 235 10.92 -16.53 1.29
CA PHE A 235 10.61 -15.47 0.33
C PHE A 235 10.22 -16.09 -1.00
N PRO A 236 8.98 -15.86 -1.48
CA PRO A 236 8.72 -16.03 -2.89
C PRO A 236 9.55 -14.97 -3.62
N LEU A 237 10.47 -15.41 -4.47
CA LEU A 237 11.18 -14.51 -5.37
C LEU A 237 10.22 -14.16 -6.51
N PHE A 238 9.52 -13.03 -6.39
CA PHE A 238 8.68 -12.50 -7.45
C PHE A 238 9.54 -11.98 -8.61
N GLU A 239 9.01 -12.02 -9.82
CA GLU A 239 9.54 -11.20 -10.90
C GLU A 239 9.41 -9.74 -10.49
N THR A 240 10.51 -9.01 -10.50
CA THR A 240 10.52 -7.61 -10.12
C THR A 240 11.30 -6.77 -11.12
N SER A 241 10.87 -5.53 -11.31
CA SER A 241 11.59 -4.57 -12.13
C SER A 241 12.92 -4.17 -11.45
N PRO A 242 13.92 -3.70 -12.23
CA PRO A 242 15.15 -3.14 -11.65
C PRO A 242 14.88 -2.02 -10.64
N LEU A 243 13.82 -1.25 -10.84
CA LEU A 243 13.38 -0.18 -9.95
C LEU A 243 13.00 -0.73 -8.56
N ARG A 244 12.10 -1.70 -8.50
CA ARG A 244 11.71 -2.36 -7.24
C ARG A 244 12.88 -3.10 -6.60
N ALA A 245 13.73 -3.74 -7.40
CA ALA A 245 14.94 -4.38 -6.92
C ALA A 245 15.91 -3.41 -6.22
N TYR A 246 15.90 -2.13 -6.60
CA TYR A 246 16.64 -1.06 -5.91
C TYR A 246 15.93 -0.63 -4.61
N TYR A 247 14.65 -0.27 -4.70
CA TYR A 247 13.95 0.37 -3.57
C TYR A 247 13.69 -0.59 -2.41
N TYR A 248 13.40 -1.86 -2.67
CA TYR A 248 13.07 -2.81 -1.60
C TYR A 248 14.19 -2.95 -0.55
N PRO A 249 15.43 -3.35 -0.88
CA PRO A 249 16.51 -3.44 0.12
C PRO A 249 16.89 -2.08 0.71
N ARG A 250 16.85 -0.99 -0.09
CA ARG A 250 17.12 0.36 0.39
C ARG A 250 16.12 0.77 1.47
N ASN A 251 14.82 0.66 1.20
CA ASN A 251 13.76 1.09 2.11
C ASN A 251 13.74 0.23 3.38
N LEU A 252 13.95 -1.09 3.23
CA LEU A 252 14.01 -2.02 4.35
C LEU A 252 15.11 -1.64 5.34
N LEU A 253 16.33 -1.40 4.84
CA LEU A 253 17.47 -1.02 5.66
C LEU A 253 17.27 0.35 6.28
N TYR A 254 16.83 1.33 5.48
CA TYR A 254 16.59 2.69 5.96
C TYR A 254 15.55 2.71 7.09
N PHE A 255 14.43 1.98 6.92
CA PHE A 255 13.39 1.89 7.93
C PHE A 255 13.93 1.36 9.28
N TRP A 256 14.54 0.19 9.28
CA TRP A 256 14.97 -0.45 10.53
C TRP A 256 16.20 0.18 11.17
N MET A 257 17.07 0.79 10.40
CA MET A 257 18.29 1.38 10.94
C MET A 257 18.12 2.84 11.37
N TYR A 258 17.28 3.60 10.65
CA TYR A 258 17.24 5.04 10.85
C TYR A 258 15.88 5.60 11.28
N GLN A 259 14.77 4.99 10.88
CA GLN A 259 13.44 5.50 11.21
C GLN A 259 12.80 4.82 12.43
N PHE A 260 12.89 3.50 12.53
CA PHE A 260 12.26 2.77 13.63
C PHE A 260 12.90 3.12 14.98
N ARG A 261 12.07 3.54 15.95
CA ARG A 261 12.53 3.98 17.29
C ARG A 261 11.73 3.28 18.41
N PRO A 262 12.36 2.96 19.57
CA PRO A 262 13.81 3.08 19.80
C PRO A 262 14.59 2.11 18.91
N TYR A 263 15.84 2.50 18.56
CA TYR A 263 16.71 1.65 17.73
C TYR A 263 16.89 0.24 18.32
N ARG A 264 16.66 -0.78 17.50
CA ARG A 264 16.74 -2.19 17.89
C ARG A 264 17.82 -2.91 17.06
N PRO A 265 19.04 -3.11 17.59
CA PRO A 265 20.13 -3.72 16.84
C PRO A 265 19.81 -5.08 16.21
N ARG A 266 18.99 -5.89 16.90
CA ARG A 266 18.53 -7.19 16.37
C ARG A 266 17.66 -7.04 15.11
N LEU A 267 16.79 -6.03 15.06
CA LEU A 267 15.93 -5.79 13.89
C LEU A 267 16.76 -5.20 12.74
N ALA A 268 17.67 -4.29 13.03
CA ALA A 268 18.61 -3.78 12.05
C ALA A 268 19.47 -4.91 11.45
N LEU A 269 20.03 -5.81 12.28
CA LEU A 269 20.78 -6.96 11.80
C LEU A 269 19.92 -7.90 10.94
N ARG A 270 18.69 -8.21 11.38
CA ARG A 270 17.75 -9.02 10.60
C ARG A 270 17.45 -8.39 9.24
N SER A 271 17.26 -7.07 9.17
CA SER A 271 17.00 -6.37 7.92
C SER A 271 18.22 -6.43 6.97
N ILE A 272 19.43 -6.34 7.51
CA ILE A 272 20.68 -6.52 6.74
C ILE A 272 20.75 -7.94 6.16
N VAL A 273 20.57 -8.96 6.99
CA VAL A 273 20.59 -10.36 6.54
C VAL A 273 19.52 -10.59 5.47
N HIS A 274 18.30 -10.07 5.68
CA HIS A 274 17.22 -10.18 4.74
C HIS A 274 17.56 -9.52 3.39
N ALA A 275 18.05 -8.29 3.41
CA ALA A 275 18.42 -7.56 2.21
C ALA A 275 19.57 -8.25 1.44
N LEU A 276 20.53 -8.86 2.17
CA LEU A 276 21.62 -9.66 1.57
C LEU A 276 21.08 -10.94 0.93
N VAL A 277 20.19 -11.68 1.60
CA VAL A 277 19.55 -12.89 1.05
C VAL A 277 18.70 -12.56 -0.19
N TYR A 278 17.91 -11.48 -0.12
CA TYR A 278 17.16 -11.00 -1.27
C TYR A 278 18.06 -10.68 -2.47
N THR A 279 19.19 -9.98 -2.24
CA THR A 279 20.17 -9.65 -3.28
C THR A 279 20.85 -10.90 -3.85
N ALA A 280 21.26 -11.84 -2.97
CA ALA A 280 21.85 -13.12 -3.38
C ALA A 280 20.91 -13.94 -4.26
N GLY A 281 19.60 -13.85 -4.02
CA GLY A 281 18.58 -14.47 -4.87
C GLY A 281 18.64 -14.01 -6.34
N PHE A 282 19.11 -12.81 -6.64
CA PHE A 282 19.35 -12.36 -8.03
C PHE A 282 20.70 -12.80 -8.57
N ALA A 283 21.70 -13.04 -7.73
CA ALA A 283 23.01 -13.50 -8.16
C ALA A 283 22.98 -14.94 -8.72
N VAL A 284 22.06 -15.77 -8.23
CA VAL A 284 21.89 -17.17 -8.68
C VAL A 284 20.91 -17.31 -9.86
N ARG A 285 20.36 -16.21 -10.37
CA ARG A 285 19.45 -16.19 -11.52
C ARG A 285 20.21 -16.05 -12.85
N PRO A 286 19.55 -16.36 -14.00
CA PRO A 286 20.14 -16.17 -15.31
C PRO A 286 20.66 -14.75 -15.54
N VAL A 287 21.59 -14.62 -16.49
CA VAL A 287 22.27 -13.36 -16.84
C VAL A 287 21.28 -12.21 -17.17
N SER A 288 20.07 -12.55 -17.63
CA SER A 288 18.98 -11.59 -17.86
C SER A 288 18.60 -10.75 -16.63
N HIS A 289 18.89 -11.23 -15.41
CA HIS A 289 18.60 -10.53 -14.14
C HIS A 289 19.78 -9.71 -13.59
N ARG A 290 20.86 -9.50 -14.36
CA ARG A 290 22.01 -8.69 -13.92
C ARG A 290 21.63 -7.26 -13.58
N ARG A 291 20.65 -6.67 -14.28
CA ARG A 291 20.16 -5.32 -13.96
C ARG A 291 19.54 -5.25 -12.58
N GLN A 292 18.71 -6.24 -12.22
CA GLN A 292 18.11 -6.34 -10.88
C GLN A 292 19.18 -6.52 -9.81
N LEU A 293 20.18 -7.40 -10.02
CA LEU A 293 21.29 -7.58 -9.09
C LEU A 293 22.06 -6.28 -8.84
N MET A 294 22.42 -5.56 -9.89
CA MET A 294 23.13 -4.27 -9.76
C MET A 294 22.26 -3.21 -9.05
N SER A 295 20.96 -3.23 -9.29
CA SER A 295 20.01 -2.36 -8.60
C SER A 295 19.92 -2.71 -7.11
N CYS A 296 19.85 -4.00 -6.75
CA CYS A 296 19.89 -4.45 -5.34
C CYS A 296 21.16 -4.01 -4.63
N LEU A 297 22.34 -4.20 -5.26
CA LEU A 297 23.62 -3.78 -4.67
C LEU A 297 23.69 -2.27 -4.40
N ARG A 298 23.17 -1.46 -5.32
CA ARG A 298 23.03 -0.01 -5.11
C ARG A 298 22.05 0.30 -3.97
N GLY A 299 20.88 -0.36 -3.96
CA GLY A 299 19.88 -0.22 -2.90
C GLY A 299 20.44 -0.60 -1.51
N LEU A 300 21.21 -1.69 -1.42
CA LEU A 300 21.91 -2.07 -0.19
C LEU A 300 22.84 -0.96 0.30
N ARG A 301 23.72 -0.45 -0.57
CA ARG A 301 24.64 0.64 -0.23
C ARG A 301 23.89 1.87 0.27
N ASP A 302 22.90 2.31 -0.49
CA ASP A 302 22.17 3.55 -0.21
C ASP A 302 21.31 3.41 1.07
N GLY A 303 20.73 2.24 1.32
CA GLY A 303 20.01 1.95 2.57
C GLY A 303 20.95 1.91 3.80
N LEU A 304 22.15 1.35 3.66
CA LEU A 304 23.15 1.31 4.74
C LEU A 304 23.74 2.70 5.06
N THR A 305 23.82 3.60 4.09
CA THR A 305 24.41 4.93 4.24
C THR A 305 23.37 6.03 4.43
N ALA A 306 22.09 5.68 4.65
CA ALA A 306 20.96 6.62 4.75
C ALA A 306 20.82 7.55 3.52
N HIS A 307 21.29 7.11 2.36
CA HIS A 307 21.14 7.86 1.13
C HIS A 307 19.75 7.62 0.53
N ILE A 308 18.85 8.61 0.71
CA ILE A 308 17.42 8.50 0.35
C ILE A 308 17.04 9.31 -0.88
N GLU A 309 17.99 9.93 -1.58
CA GLU A 309 17.69 10.69 -2.80
C GLU A 309 17.01 9.80 -3.85
N ARG A 310 16.03 10.38 -4.55
CA ARG A 310 15.37 9.74 -5.69
C ARG A 310 16.38 9.57 -6.83
N ARG A 311 16.57 8.36 -7.32
CA ARG A 311 17.53 8.05 -8.38
C ARG A 311 16.91 7.65 -9.71
N TYR A 312 15.56 7.67 -9.84
CA TYR A 312 14.89 7.28 -11.08
C TYR A 312 13.68 8.16 -11.37
#